data_c8d398378f4a84811af61f87ba1cb1f4
#
_entry.id   c8d398378f4a84811af61f87ba1cb1f4
#
_cell.length_a   1.000
_cell.length_b   1.000
_cell.length_c   1.000
_cell.angle_alpha   90.00
_cell.angle_beta   90.00
_cell.angle_gamma   90.00
#
_symmetry.space_group_name_H-M   'P 1'
#
loop_
_entity.id
_entity.type
_entity.pdbx_description
1 polymer ?
#
loop_
_entity_poly.entity_id
_entity_poly.type
_entity_poly.pdbx_seq_one_letter_code
_entity_poly.pdbx_strand_id
1 'polypeptide(L)'
;MFPRARAAKSKVTMSELRKDPIVGRWVIIAPERAERPQVLSEPELNPAAPDPFMEGREDITTPEIYAIREPGTRENGPGWKVRVIANKYPALGIHGDLEGRGEGMYDTMHGVGAHEVIIECPHFETNLSHLPAEAVRDVLLAYQVRLNDLKRDTRLIHAIVFKNKGARAGASLPHAHSQLIVTPIVPITIQEELNGAEAYFKFRGRSIFNDMIIQEHASGDRVVLETPQFLVFCPFASRFPFELCILPKAQRSHFETASRAEIEELGDVLKKTLTKLEIGLEDPSYNYIIHSAPFNSPELPHYRWHIEIFPRLAGVAGFEWGSGFYINPVPPEEAAKFLRETRDS
;
A
#
# COMPACT_ATOMS: atom_id res chain seq x y z
N MET A 1 -3.64 23.84 -2.65
CA MET A 1 -4.86 24.26 -1.93
C MET A 1 -5.77 23.03 -1.94
N PHE A 2 -6.17 22.48 -0.79
CA PHE A 2 -7.07 21.33 -0.79
C PHE A 2 -8.34 21.67 -1.56
N PRO A 3 -8.91 20.76 -2.38
CA PRO A 3 -10.16 21.04 -3.07
C PRO A 3 -11.21 21.42 -2.02
N ARG A 4 -11.82 22.59 -2.21
CA ARG A 4 -12.90 23.05 -1.31
C ARG A 4 -14.08 22.11 -1.49
N ALA A 5 -14.19 21.10 -0.63
CA ALA A 5 -15.49 20.49 -0.39
C ALA A 5 -16.44 21.61 0.00
N ARG A 6 -17.49 21.86 -0.79
CA ARG A 6 -18.55 22.81 -0.44
C ARG A 6 -19.00 22.44 0.98
N ALA A 7 -18.76 23.34 1.92
CA ALA A 7 -18.90 23.16 3.35
C ALA A 7 -20.30 22.61 3.72
N ALA A 8 -20.41 21.30 3.79
CA ALA A 8 -21.27 20.71 4.80
C ALA A 8 -20.54 20.98 6.13
N LYS A 9 -21.23 21.55 7.12
CA LYS A 9 -20.64 21.83 8.44
C LYS A 9 -19.97 20.56 8.94
N SER A 10 -18.64 20.56 9.00
CA SER A 10 -17.85 19.49 9.62
C SER A 10 -18.39 19.24 11.03
N LYS A 11 -18.55 17.97 11.40
CA LYS A 11 -18.85 17.63 12.80
C LYS A 11 -17.65 17.94 13.70
N VAL A 12 -16.44 18.01 13.13
CA VAL A 12 -15.18 18.33 13.82
C VAL A 12 -14.83 19.78 13.53
N THR A 13 -15.06 20.66 14.50
CA THR A 13 -14.80 22.10 14.38
C THR A 13 -13.60 22.58 15.20
N MET A 14 -13.04 21.70 16.04
CA MET A 14 -11.85 21.92 16.85
C MET A 14 -10.91 20.74 16.70
N SER A 15 -9.60 20.98 16.91
CA SER A 15 -8.62 19.89 16.95
C SER A 15 -9.01 18.82 17.96
N GLU A 16 -8.91 17.56 17.58
CA GLU A 16 -9.13 16.41 18.46
C GLU A 16 -8.04 15.34 18.30
N LEU A 17 -7.81 14.60 19.37
CA LEU A 17 -6.91 13.44 19.37
C LEU A 17 -7.72 12.17 19.10
N ARG A 18 -7.31 11.40 18.08
CA ARG A 18 -7.87 10.10 17.78
C ARG A 18 -6.83 9.03 17.97
N LYS A 19 -7.22 7.93 18.60
CA LYS A 19 -6.34 6.79 18.83
C LYS A 19 -6.59 5.71 17.80
N ASP A 20 -5.53 5.29 17.13
CA ASP A 20 -5.56 4.10 16.28
C ASP A 20 -5.91 2.87 17.13
N PRO A 21 -6.92 2.10 16.77
CA PRO A 21 -7.39 1.00 17.60
C PRO A 21 -6.46 -0.23 17.58
N ILE A 22 -5.59 -0.36 16.57
CA ILE A 22 -4.69 -1.51 16.39
C ILE A 22 -3.37 -1.24 17.11
N VAL A 23 -2.64 -0.22 16.67
CA VAL A 23 -1.29 0.07 17.18
C VAL A 23 -1.27 1.05 18.37
N GLY A 24 -2.41 1.65 18.71
CA GLY A 24 -2.53 2.59 19.83
C GLY A 24 -1.90 3.97 19.58
N ARG A 25 -1.49 4.27 18.36
CA ARG A 25 -0.93 5.57 17.96
C ARG A 25 -1.99 6.67 18.06
N TRP A 26 -1.58 7.86 18.50
CA TRP A 26 -2.44 9.03 18.50
C TRP A 26 -2.22 9.88 17.26
N VAL A 27 -3.31 10.38 16.69
CA VAL A 27 -3.33 11.32 15.57
C VAL A 27 -4.10 12.56 15.97
N ILE A 28 -3.60 13.74 15.59
CA ILE A 28 -4.27 15.02 15.78
C ILE A 28 -5.07 15.33 14.51
N ILE A 29 -6.39 15.29 14.59
CA ILE A 29 -7.26 15.79 13.51
C ILE A 29 -7.46 17.29 13.76
N ALA A 30 -6.93 18.14 12.87
CA ALA A 30 -6.83 19.58 13.05
C ALA A 30 -7.37 20.35 11.82
N PRO A 31 -8.71 20.44 11.63
CA PRO A 31 -9.32 21.05 10.45
C PRO A 31 -8.90 22.51 10.22
N GLU A 32 -8.67 23.25 11.30
CA GLU A 32 -8.21 24.65 11.25
C GLU A 32 -6.85 24.81 10.56
N ARG A 33 -6.05 23.76 10.46
CA ARG A 33 -4.76 23.77 9.74
C ARG A 33 -4.89 23.58 8.23
N ALA A 34 -6.08 23.28 7.72
CA ALA A 34 -6.31 23.14 6.27
C ALA A 34 -6.02 24.43 5.50
N GLU A 35 -6.13 25.60 6.16
CA GLU A 35 -5.82 26.90 5.57
C GLU A 35 -4.32 27.27 5.62
N ARG A 36 -3.49 26.45 6.29
CA ARG A 36 -2.04 26.71 6.36
C ARG A 36 -1.44 26.66 4.96
N PRO A 37 -0.70 27.70 4.52
CA PRO A 37 -0.01 27.67 3.24
C PRO A 37 0.93 26.46 3.17
N GLN A 38 0.71 25.60 2.22
CA GLN A 38 1.61 24.50 1.89
C GLN A 38 2.21 24.78 0.51
N VAL A 39 3.52 25.03 0.48
CA VAL A 39 4.27 25.09 -0.78
C VAL A 39 4.78 23.70 -1.04
N LEU A 40 3.98 22.91 -1.73
CA LEU A 40 4.37 21.57 -2.18
C LEU A 40 4.51 21.62 -3.70
N SER A 41 5.69 21.97 -4.21
CA SER A 41 6.04 21.74 -5.63
C SER A 41 6.25 20.26 -5.85
N GLU A 42 5.68 19.67 -6.89
CA GLU A 42 6.07 18.34 -7.34
C GLU A 42 7.44 18.42 -8.01
N PRO A 43 8.44 17.63 -7.58
CA PRO A 43 9.66 17.46 -8.34
C PRO A 43 9.29 16.85 -9.70
N GLU A 44 9.73 17.46 -10.80
CA GLU A 44 9.51 16.88 -12.12
C GLU A 44 10.37 15.62 -12.28
N LEU A 45 9.73 14.49 -12.56
CA LEU A 45 10.44 13.33 -13.07
C LEU A 45 10.93 13.67 -14.48
N ASN A 46 12.20 13.42 -14.79
CA ASN A 46 12.78 13.80 -16.09
C ASN A 46 12.05 13.08 -17.25
N PRO A 47 11.19 13.78 -18.03
CA PRO A 47 10.42 13.13 -19.08
C PRO A 47 11.28 12.75 -20.31
N ALA A 48 12.52 13.25 -20.39
CA ALA A 48 13.44 12.96 -21.48
C ALA A 48 14.30 11.71 -21.25
N ALA A 49 14.27 11.10 -20.05
CA ALA A 49 14.99 9.86 -19.79
C ALA A 49 14.33 8.70 -20.56
N PRO A 50 15.10 7.83 -21.23
CA PRO A 50 14.55 6.64 -21.85
C PRO A 50 13.85 5.78 -20.81
N ASP A 51 12.56 5.44 -21.04
CA ASP A 51 11.82 4.56 -20.16
C ASP A 51 12.33 3.11 -20.30
N PRO A 52 12.96 2.53 -19.27
CA PRO A 52 13.51 1.18 -19.33
C PRO A 52 12.44 0.09 -19.22
N PHE A 53 11.21 0.45 -18.85
CA PHE A 53 10.13 -0.50 -18.60
C PHE A 53 9.21 -0.72 -19.81
N MET A 54 9.45 -0.02 -20.90
CA MET A 54 8.73 -0.26 -22.16
C MET A 54 9.03 -1.62 -22.75
N GLU A 55 8.00 -2.26 -23.32
CA GLU A 55 8.18 -3.45 -24.16
C GLU A 55 9.18 -3.17 -25.30
N GLY A 56 10.02 -4.15 -25.59
CA GLY A 56 11.12 -4.04 -26.56
C GLY A 56 12.41 -3.47 -25.97
N ARG A 57 12.46 -3.23 -24.66
CA ARG A 57 13.64 -2.75 -23.92
C ARG A 57 14.07 -3.68 -22.80
N GLU A 58 13.72 -4.96 -22.90
CA GLU A 58 14.02 -5.97 -21.88
C GLU A 58 15.53 -6.14 -21.65
N ASP A 59 16.35 -5.87 -22.66
CA ASP A 59 17.81 -5.97 -22.63
C ASP A 59 18.51 -4.94 -21.73
N ILE A 60 17.88 -3.81 -21.44
CA ILE A 60 18.45 -2.75 -20.56
C ILE A 60 18.05 -2.87 -19.09
N THR A 61 17.22 -3.85 -18.77
CA THR A 61 16.81 -4.19 -17.39
C THR A 61 17.52 -5.47 -16.93
N THR A 62 17.37 -5.80 -15.65
CA THR A 62 17.77 -7.11 -15.13
C THR A 62 16.91 -8.21 -15.76
N PRO A 63 17.38 -9.48 -15.79
CA PRO A 63 16.62 -10.59 -16.32
C PRO A 63 15.26 -10.74 -15.64
N GLU A 64 14.31 -11.26 -16.40
CA GLU A 64 12.97 -11.58 -15.94
C GLU A 64 13.00 -12.70 -14.90
N ILE A 65 12.33 -12.48 -13.77
CA ILE A 65 12.10 -13.49 -12.74
C ILE A 65 10.78 -14.21 -12.99
N TYR A 66 9.77 -13.45 -13.41
CA TYR A 66 8.44 -13.92 -13.69
C TYR A 66 7.73 -12.96 -14.65
N ALA A 67 6.82 -13.47 -15.46
CA ALA A 67 5.91 -12.64 -16.24
C ALA A 67 4.57 -13.33 -16.49
N ILE A 68 3.52 -12.51 -16.58
CA ILE A 68 2.26 -12.88 -17.21
C ILE A 68 2.38 -12.43 -18.66
N ARG A 69 2.28 -13.38 -19.61
CA ARG A 69 2.56 -13.11 -21.01
C ARG A 69 1.66 -13.86 -21.99
N GLU A 70 1.63 -13.41 -23.22
CA GLU A 70 0.90 -14.08 -24.30
C GLU A 70 1.52 -15.46 -24.61
N PRO A 71 0.69 -16.47 -24.89
CA PRO A 71 1.18 -17.79 -25.26
C PRO A 71 2.16 -17.75 -26.44
N GLY A 72 3.26 -18.51 -26.35
CA GLY A 72 4.27 -18.61 -27.40
C GLY A 72 5.33 -17.50 -27.42
N THR A 73 5.26 -16.52 -26.54
CA THR A 73 6.29 -15.51 -26.35
C THR A 73 7.44 -16.05 -25.48
N ARG A 74 8.65 -15.52 -25.67
CA ARG A 74 9.85 -16.00 -24.95
C ARG A 74 10.19 -15.11 -23.76
N GLU A 75 10.79 -15.70 -22.76
CA GLU A 75 11.39 -15.02 -21.62
C GLU A 75 12.40 -13.95 -22.08
N ASN A 76 12.48 -12.84 -21.33
CA ASN A 76 13.33 -11.68 -21.65
C ASN A 76 13.09 -11.10 -23.06
N GLY A 77 11.87 -11.19 -23.55
CA GLY A 77 11.43 -10.64 -24.83
C GLY A 77 10.00 -10.11 -24.75
N PRO A 78 9.51 -9.46 -25.80
CA PRO A 78 8.18 -8.86 -25.83
C PRO A 78 7.03 -9.87 -25.71
N GLY A 79 5.80 -9.38 -25.56
CA GLY A 79 4.57 -10.17 -25.42
C GLY A 79 4.19 -10.45 -23.95
N TRP A 80 4.73 -9.71 -23.00
CA TRP A 80 4.33 -9.75 -21.61
C TRP A 80 3.23 -8.72 -21.32
N LYS A 81 2.43 -9.00 -20.31
CA LYS A 81 1.40 -8.10 -19.75
C LYS A 81 1.87 -7.48 -18.43
N VAL A 82 2.46 -8.30 -17.58
CA VAL A 82 3.11 -7.91 -16.33
C VAL A 82 4.47 -8.60 -16.31
N ARG A 83 5.51 -7.87 -15.94
CA ARG A 83 6.88 -8.40 -15.91
C ARG A 83 7.54 -8.11 -14.56
N VAL A 84 8.14 -9.12 -13.94
CA VAL A 84 8.84 -9.01 -12.67
C VAL A 84 10.33 -9.21 -12.88
N ILE A 85 11.13 -8.30 -12.36
CA ILE A 85 12.58 -8.29 -12.48
C ILE A 85 13.22 -8.02 -11.12
N ALA A 86 14.48 -8.42 -10.92
CA ALA A 86 15.25 -7.98 -9.77
C ALA A 86 15.48 -6.45 -9.86
N ASN A 87 15.38 -5.75 -8.73
CA ASN A 87 15.76 -4.34 -8.72
C ASN A 87 17.25 -4.20 -9.10
N LYS A 88 17.57 -3.29 -10.01
CA LYS A 88 18.94 -3.04 -10.47
C LYS A 88 19.86 -2.54 -9.35
N TYR A 89 19.29 -1.88 -8.35
CA TYR A 89 19.97 -1.34 -7.16
C TYR A 89 19.29 -1.87 -5.90
N PRO A 90 19.41 -3.19 -5.63
CA PRO A 90 18.63 -3.82 -4.58
C PRO A 90 19.11 -3.38 -3.19
N ALA A 91 18.14 -3.18 -2.27
CA ALA A 91 18.45 -2.92 -0.87
C ALA A 91 18.96 -4.19 -0.14
N LEU A 92 18.52 -5.36 -0.59
CA LEU A 92 18.88 -6.68 -0.06
C LEU A 92 19.14 -7.63 -1.23
N GLY A 93 20.03 -8.61 -1.03
CA GLY A 93 20.37 -9.62 -2.03
C GLY A 93 19.92 -11.02 -1.60
N ILE A 94 19.54 -11.88 -2.57
CA ILE A 94 19.04 -13.23 -2.30
C ILE A 94 20.17 -14.24 -1.97
N HIS A 95 21.42 -13.89 -2.24
CA HIS A 95 22.57 -14.78 -2.08
C HIS A 95 23.26 -14.63 -0.73
N GLY A 96 23.90 -15.72 -0.28
CA GLY A 96 24.65 -15.79 0.98
C GLY A 96 23.80 -16.24 2.17
N ASP A 97 24.41 -16.30 3.33
CA ASP A 97 23.80 -16.70 4.59
C ASP A 97 23.56 -15.49 5.48
N LEU A 98 22.65 -15.59 6.43
CA LEU A 98 22.31 -14.49 7.34
C LEU A 98 23.47 -14.05 8.23
N GLU A 99 24.30 -14.99 8.67
CA GLU A 99 25.51 -14.77 9.52
C GLU A 99 25.27 -13.71 10.61
N GLY A 100 24.25 -13.95 11.44
CA GLY A 100 23.97 -13.09 12.58
C GLY A 100 25.12 -13.11 13.58
N ARG A 101 25.59 -11.92 14.02
CA ARG A 101 26.68 -11.75 14.99
C ARG A 101 26.46 -10.56 15.90
N GLY A 102 26.92 -10.69 17.15
CA GLY A 102 26.96 -9.58 18.11
C GLY A 102 28.31 -8.90 18.11
N GLU A 103 28.33 -7.57 18.19
CA GLU A 103 29.52 -6.76 18.42
C GLU A 103 29.28 -5.86 19.65
N GLY A 104 29.68 -6.35 20.80
CA GLY A 104 29.33 -5.75 22.07
C GLY A 104 27.82 -5.77 22.31
N MET A 105 27.20 -4.60 22.39
CA MET A 105 25.73 -4.47 22.54
C MET A 105 24.96 -4.38 21.21
N TYR A 106 25.66 -4.47 20.10
CA TYR A 106 25.06 -4.28 18.76
C TYR A 106 24.96 -5.63 18.03
N ASP A 107 23.83 -5.85 17.37
CA ASP A 107 23.60 -7.02 16.53
C ASP A 107 23.72 -6.64 15.06
N THR A 108 24.34 -7.51 14.28
CA THR A 108 24.46 -7.37 12.82
C THR A 108 24.11 -8.69 12.13
N MET A 109 23.63 -8.61 10.91
CA MET A 109 23.47 -9.75 10.01
C MET A 109 23.70 -9.30 8.57
N HIS A 110 23.98 -10.26 7.67
CA HIS A 110 24.06 -9.94 6.27
C HIS A 110 22.71 -9.52 5.71
N GLY A 111 22.71 -8.61 4.74
CA GLY A 111 21.50 -8.10 4.07
C GLY A 111 20.92 -9.12 3.08
N VAL A 112 20.58 -10.32 3.58
CA VAL A 112 19.91 -11.35 2.79
C VAL A 112 18.43 -11.05 2.68
N GLY A 113 17.89 -11.07 1.46
CA GLY A 113 16.49 -10.75 1.17
C GLY A 113 16.24 -10.70 -0.32
N ALA A 114 15.08 -10.25 -0.72
CA ALA A 114 14.74 -10.02 -2.12
C ALA A 114 14.28 -8.58 -2.31
N HIS A 115 14.61 -7.99 -3.45
CA HIS A 115 14.09 -6.69 -3.87
C HIS A 115 13.75 -6.78 -5.36
N GLU A 116 12.46 -6.85 -5.66
CA GLU A 116 11.93 -7.03 -7.00
C GLU A 116 11.12 -5.80 -7.44
N VAL A 117 11.09 -5.57 -8.76
CA VAL A 117 10.24 -4.57 -9.41
C VAL A 117 9.21 -5.29 -10.25
N ILE A 118 7.96 -4.93 -10.08
CA ILE A 118 6.82 -5.42 -10.85
C ILE A 118 6.42 -4.33 -11.84
N ILE A 119 6.71 -4.51 -13.12
CA ILE A 119 6.33 -3.62 -14.21
C ILE A 119 4.90 -3.98 -14.59
N GLU A 120 3.98 -3.03 -14.42
CA GLU A 120 2.54 -3.27 -14.40
C GLU A 120 1.89 -3.28 -15.79
N CYS A 121 2.57 -2.77 -16.81
CA CYS A 121 2.10 -2.80 -18.20
C CYS A 121 3.28 -2.65 -19.18
N PRO A 122 3.12 -3.10 -20.44
CA PRO A 122 4.19 -3.07 -21.46
C PRO A 122 4.34 -1.71 -22.16
N HIS A 123 3.35 -0.84 -22.04
CA HIS A 123 3.33 0.51 -22.66
C HIS A 123 3.44 1.57 -21.59
N PHE A 124 3.90 2.77 -21.98
CA PHE A 124 4.00 3.87 -21.04
C PHE A 124 2.63 4.26 -20.47
N GLU A 125 2.49 4.08 -19.19
CA GLU A 125 1.36 4.53 -18.38
C GLU A 125 1.88 4.89 -16.98
N THR A 126 1.33 5.90 -16.37
CA THR A 126 1.72 6.38 -15.04
C THR A 126 0.78 5.90 -13.94
N ASN A 127 -0.49 5.66 -14.28
CA ASN A 127 -1.55 5.36 -13.34
C ASN A 127 -2.10 3.94 -13.52
N LEU A 128 -2.04 3.14 -12.45
CA LEU A 128 -2.65 1.80 -12.43
C LEU A 128 -4.17 1.86 -12.68
N SER A 129 -4.83 2.95 -12.28
CA SER A 129 -6.27 3.21 -12.51
C SER A 129 -6.65 3.32 -13.98
N HIS A 130 -5.72 3.69 -14.86
CA HIS A 130 -5.98 3.78 -16.30
C HIS A 130 -5.96 2.41 -16.98
N LEU A 131 -5.31 1.44 -16.40
CA LEU A 131 -5.26 0.08 -16.96
C LEU A 131 -6.66 -0.57 -16.93
N PRO A 132 -6.95 -1.49 -17.86
CA PRO A 132 -8.14 -2.33 -17.77
C PRO A 132 -8.18 -3.11 -16.46
N ALA A 133 -9.37 -3.43 -15.96
CA ALA A 133 -9.53 -4.15 -14.69
C ALA A 133 -8.80 -5.51 -14.68
N GLU A 134 -8.80 -6.23 -15.81
CA GLU A 134 -8.04 -7.47 -15.97
C GLU A 134 -6.53 -7.26 -15.82
N ALA A 135 -5.97 -6.14 -16.28
CA ALA A 135 -4.55 -5.85 -16.12
C ALA A 135 -4.20 -5.57 -14.64
N VAL A 136 -5.09 -4.86 -13.91
CA VAL A 136 -4.92 -4.68 -12.46
C VAL A 136 -4.96 -6.02 -11.72
N ARG A 137 -5.86 -6.94 -12.12
CA ARG A 137 -5.90 -8.32 -11.58
C ARG A 137 -4.62 -9.08 -11.86
N ASP A 138 -4.07 -8.96 -13.08
CA ASP A 138 -2.81 -9.60 -13.45
C ASP A 138 -1.65 -9.10 -12.58
N VAL A 139 -1.59 -7.81 -12.26
CA VAL A 139 -0.62 -7.26 -11.30
C VAL A 139 -0.77 -7.90 -9.91
N LEU A 140 -1.99 -7.99 -9.38
CA LEU A 140 -2.25 -8.62 -8.08
C LEU A 140 -1.91 -10.12 -8.07
N LEU A 141 -2.18 -10.83 -9.17
CA LEU A 141 -1.76 -12.22 -9.35
C LEU A 141 -0.24 -12.37 -9.38
N ALA A 142 0.47 -11.45 -10.04
CA ALA A 142 1.93 -11.45 -10.03
C ALA A 142 2.48 -11.27 -8.60
N TYR A 143 1.87 -10.42 -7.76
CA TYR A 143 2.24 -10.31 -6.33
C TYR A 143 2.09 -11.65 -5.62
N GLN A 144 0.93 -12.32 -5.76
CA GLN A 144 0.70 -13.62 -5.13
C GLN A 144 1.72 -14.68 -5.56
N VAL A 145 2.00 -14.77 -6.86
CA VAL A 145 2.96 -15.72 -7.40
C VAL A 145 4.35 -15.47 -6.81
N ARG A 146 4.80 -14.21 -6.76
CA ARG A 146 6.12 -13.87 -6.21
C ARG A 146 6.20 -14.11 -4.70
N LEU A 147 5.18 -13.75 -3.94
CA LEU A 147 5.12 -14.02 -2.50
C LEU A 147 5.18 -15.52 -2.20
N ASN A 148 4.41 -16.34 -2.93
CA ASN A 148 4.41 -17.80 -2.78
C ASN A 148 5.74 -18.44 -3.19
N ASP A 149 6.45 -17.88 -4.14
CA ASP A 149 7.78 -18.35 -4.53
C ASP A 149 8.81 -18.01 -3.46
N LEU A 150 8.91 -16.74 -3.05
CA LEU A 150 9.87 -16.27 -2.06
C LEU A 150 9.66 -16.88 -0.67
N LYS A 151 8.42 -17.21 -0.30
CA LYS A 151 8.07 -17.92 0.93
C LYS A 151 8.74 -19.30 1.08
N ARG A 152 9.19 -19.89 -0.02
CA ARG A 152 9.90 -21.19 0.01
C ARG A 152 11.32 -21.09 0.60
N ASP A 153 11.89 -19.89 0.54
CA ASP A 153 13.18 -19.64 1.18
C ASP A 153 12.95 -19.34 2.68
N THR A 154 13.30 -20.31 3.52
CA THR A 154 13.07 -20.25 4.97
C THR A 154 13.89 -19.18 5.69
N ARG A 155 14.86 -18.54 5.03
CA ARG A 155 15.58 -17.37 5.53
C ARG A 155 14.73 -16.11 5.50
N LEU A 156 13.72 -16.07 4.61
CA LEU A 156 12.85 -14.94 4.37
C LEU A 156 11.62 -15.02 5.28
N ILE A 157 11.35 -13.97 6.04
CA ILE A 157 10.32 -13.98 7.08
C ILE A 157 9.15 -13.07 6.73
N HIS A 158 9.40 -11.90 6.17
CA HIS A 158 8.33 -10.93 5.92
C HIS A 158 8.50 -10.21 4.59
N ALA A 159 7.38 -10.05 3.90
CA ALA A 159 7.32 -9.37 2.61
C ALA A 159 6.46 -8.11 2.68
N ILE A 160 6.92 -7.05 2.04
CA ILE A 160 6.15 -5.83 1.81
C ILE A 160 6.06 -5.60 0.30
N VAL A 161 4.83 -5.62 -0.22
CA VAL A 161 4.51 -5.13 -1.56
C VAL A 161 4.07 -3.68 -1.43
N PHE A 162 4.67 -2.80 -2.21
CA PHE A 162 4.35 -1.38 -2.17
C PHE A 162 4.44 -0.72 -3.54
N LYS A 163 3.66 0.33 -3.73
CA LYS A 163 3.73 1.20 -4.90
C LYS A 163 4.07 2.62 -4.48
N ASN A 164 4.94 3.24 -5.25
CA ASN A 164 5.21 4.67 -5.21
C ASN A 164 4.76 5.29 -6.54
N LYS A 165 3.73 6.12 -6.54
CA LYS A 165 3.28 6.86 -7.72
C LYS A 165 3.59 8.34 -7.54
N GLY A 166 4.34 8.89 -8.48
CA GLY A 166 4.76 10.30 -8.45
C GLY A 166 6.00 10.56 -7.59
N ALA A 167 6.69 11.66 -7.86
CA ALA A 167 7.98 11.97 -7.23
C ALA A 167 7.88 12.20 -5.72
N ARG A 168 6.79 12.81 -5.23
CA ARG A 168 6.55 13.01 -3.79
C ARG A 168 6.36 11.72 -3.02
N ALA A 169 5.90 10.67 -3.70
CA ALA A 169 5.78 9.35 -3.12
C ALA A 169 7.07 8.54 -3.20
N GLY A 170 8.14 9.11 -3.78
CA GLY A 170 9.44 8.47 -3.92
C GLY A 170 9.59 7.62 -5.19
N ALA A 171 8.72 7.79 -6.19
CA ALA A 171 8.93 7.18 -7.49
C ALA A 171 10.15 7.77 -8.18
N SER A 172 11.03 6.93 -8.69
CA SER A 172 12.19 7.34 -9.52
C SER A 172 11.91 7.32 -11.01
N LEU A 173 10.92 6.56 -11.43
CA LEU A 173 10.45 6.43 -12.82
C LEU A 173 8.95 6.66 -12.87
N PRO A 174 8.43 7.32 -13.92
CA PRO A 174 7.01 7.59 -14.06
C PRO A 174 6.20 6.37 -14.51
N HIS A 175 6.80 5.44 -15.26
CA HIS A 175 6.14 4.23 -15.74
C HIS A 175 5.54 3.43 -14.57
N ALA A 176 4.30 2.99 -14.71
CA ALA A 176 3.56 2.28 -13.66
C ALA A 176 4.29 1.00 -13.24
N HIS A 177 4.76 1.00 -12.02
CA HIS A 177 5.42 -0.14 -11.40
C HIS A 177 5.17 -0.16 -9.90
N SER A 178 5.32 -1.32 -9.31
CA SER A 178 5.36 -1.55 -7.87
C SER A 178 6.61 -2.31 -7.49
N GLN A 179 6.84 -2.49 -6.20
CA GLN A 179 8.03 -3.14 -5.69
C GLN A 179 7.66 -4.15 -4.61
N LEU A 180 8.49 -5.14 -4.47
CA LEU A 180 8.42 -6.16 -3.43
C LEU A 180 9.77 -6.24 -2.74
N ILE A 181 9.78 -6.03 -1.43
CA ILE A 181 10.96 -6.28 -0.58
C ILE A 181 10.61 -7.37 0.42
N VAL A 182 11.51 -8.35 0.54
CA VAL A 182 11.38 -9.42 1.53
C VAL A 182 12.59 -9.43 2.43
N THR A 183 12.33 -9.47 3.73
CA THR A 183 13.33 -9.34 4.79
C THR A 183 13.41 -10.61 5.64
N PRO A 184 14.56 -10.88 6.27
CA PRO A 184 14.73 -12.00 7.20
C PRO A 184 14.18 -11.73 8.61
N ILE A 185 13.61 -10.54 8.82
CA ILE A 185 13.03 -10.09 10.10
C ILE A 185 11.67 -9.42 9.84
N VAL A 186 10.81 -9.43 10.84
CA VAL A 186 9.54 -8.67 10.79
C VAL A 186 9.83 -7.20 11.08
N PRO A 187 9.43 -6.24 10.20
CA PRO A 187 9.57 -4.82 10.47
C PRO A 187 8.79 -4.38 11.72
N ILE A 188 9.31 -3.39 12.45
CA ILE A 188 8.72 -2.93 13.71
C ILE A 188 7.26 -2.51 13.58
N THR A 189 6.88 -1.82 12.51
CA THR A 189 5.50 -1.38 12.28
C THR A 189 4.53 -2.56 12.17
N ILE A 190 4.95 -3.60 11.45
CA ILE A 190 4.14 -4.83 11.31
C ILE A 190 4.07 -5.58 12.65
N GLN A 191 5.17 -5.61 13.40
CA GLN A 191 5.17 -6.23 14.73
C GLN A 191 4.23 -5.50 15.70
N GLU A 192 4.14 -4.18 15.64
CA GLU A 192 3.18 -3.39 16.44
C GLU A 192 1.74 -3.73 16.08
N GLU A 193 1.42 -3.87 14.79
CA GLU A 193 0.09 -4.27 14.34
C GLU A 193 -0.28 -5.69 14.80
N LEU A 194 0.63 -6.65 14.62
CA LEU A 194 0.42 -8.02 15.05
C LEU A 194 0.19 -8.09 16.57
N ASN A 195 1.03 -7.41 17.35
CA ASN A 195 0.92 -7.37 18.80
C ASN A 195 -0.38 -6.71 19.27
N GLY A 196 -0.77 -5.59 18.66
CA GLY A 196 -2.01 -4.88 18.99
C GLY A 196 -3.25 -5.71 18.67
N ALA A 197 -3.28 -6.33 17.49
CA ALA A 197 -4.37 -7.21 17.06
C ALA A 197 -4.47 -8.46 17.97
N GLU A 198 -3.35 -9.07 18.33
CA GLU A 198 -3.30 -10.21 19.24
C GLU A 198 -3.77 -9.83 20.65
N ALA A 199 -3.31 -8.70 21.19
CA ALA A 199 -3.72 -8.21 22.49
C ALA A 199 -5.24 -7.95 22.55
N TYR A 200 -5.79 -7.35 21.49
CA TYR A 200 -7.24 -7.16 21.38
C TYR A 200 -7.99 -8.50 21.35
N PHE A 201 -7.51 -9.45 20.55
CA PHE A 201 -8.10 -10.77 20.43
C PHE A 201 -8.08 -11.53 21.77
N LYS A 202 -6.96 -11.50 22.50
CA LYS A 202 -6.85 -12.10 23.84
C LYS A 202 -7.83 -11.48 24.84
N PHE A 203 -8.06 -10.16 24.73
CA PHE A 203 -8.95 -9.44 25.64
C PHE A 203 -10.44 -9.59 25.27
N ARG A 204 -10.79 -9.55 23.97
CA ARG A 204 -12.17 -9.52 23.49
C ARG A 204 -12.69 -10.86 22.96
N GLY A 205 -11.81 -11.83 22.71
CA GLY A 205 -12.17 -13.13 22.12
C GLY A 205 -12.55 -13.09 20.65
N ARG A 206 -12.28 -11.96 19.95
CA ARG A 206 -12.59 -11.76 18.54
C ARG A 206 -11.64 -10.76 17.88
N SER A 207 -11.54 -10.83 16.55
CA SER A 207 -10.63 -9.98 15.77
C SER A 207 -11.06 -8.51 15.80
N ILE A 208 -10.09 -7.59 16.01
CA ILE A 208 -10.30 -6.16 15.94
C ILE A 208 -10.75 -5.74 14.53
N PHE A 209 -10.26 -6.39 13.49
CA PHE A 209 -10.65 -6.11 12.10
C PHE A 209 -12.13 -6.42 11.84
N ASN A 210 -12.68 -7.46 12.49
CA ASN A 210 -14.12 -7.72 12.44
C ASN A 210 -14.92 -6.60 13.11
N ASP A 211 -14.49 -6.15 14.28
CA ASP A 211 -15.17 -5.06 14.98
C ASP A 211 -15.08 -3.74 14.18
N MET A 212 -13.95 -3.50 13.52
CA MET A 212 -13.80 -2.34 12.61
C MET A 212 -14.80 -2.42 11.44
N ILE A 213 -14.92 -3.56 10.77
CA ILE A 213 -15.90 -3.74 9.68
C ILE A 213 -17.32 -3.47 10.17
N ILE A 214 -17.71 -4.06 11.30
CA ILE A 214 -19.04 -3.88 11.90
C ILE A 214 -19.27 -2.39 12.22
N GLN A 215 -18.31 -1.74 12.85
CA GLN A 215 -18.40 -0.32 13.23
C GLN A 215 -18.50 0.60 12.02
N GLU A 216 -17.64 0.41 11.03
CA GLU A 216 -17.62 1.27 9.83
C GLU A 216 -18.88 1.05 9.00
N HIS A 217 -19.33 -0.21 8.83
CA HIS A 217 -20.58 -0.52 8.15
C HIS A 217 -21.79 0.12 8.86
N ALA A 218 -21.86 0.05 10.19
CA ALA A 218 -22.98 0.59 10.96
C ALA A 218 -23.05 2.12 10.93
N SER A 219 -21.90 2.82 10.98
CA SER A 219 -21.87 4.29 10.91
C SER A 219 -22.00 4.81 9.48
N GLY A 220 -21.34 4.18 8.52
CA GLY A 220 -21.24 4.62 7.13
C GLY A 220 -20.44 5.93 6.92
N ASP A 221 -20.10 6.63 8.00
CA ASP A 221 -19.52 7.98 7.92
C ASP A 221 -18.17 7.98 7.17
N ARG A 222 -17.32 6.96 7.40
CA ARG A 222 -15.96 6.86 6.84
C ARG A 222 -15.85 5.88 5.68
N VAL A 223 -16.93 5.19 5.30
CA VAL A 223 -16.95 4.24 4.18
C VAL A 223 -16.90 5.01 2.86
N VAL A 224 -16.01 4.60 1.96
CA VAL A 224 -15.87 5.13 0.59
C VAL A 224 -16.52 4.21 -0.43
N LEU A 225 -16.26 2.91 -0.30
CA LEU A 225 -16.78 1.87 -1.18
C LEU A 225 -16.99 0.59 -0.37
N GLU A 226 -18.07 -0.11 -0.63
CA GLU A 226 -18.33 -1.43 -0.07
C GLU A 226 -18.76 -2.40 -1.15
N THR A 227 -18.21 -3.60 -1.13
CA THR A 227 -18.52 -4.70 -2.04
C THR A 227 -18.83 -5.97 -1.23
N PRO A 228 -19.25 -7.08 -1.86
CA PRO A 228 -19.45 -8.33 -1.14
C PRO A 228 -18.23 -8.80 -0.34
N GLN A 229 -17.00 -8.62 -0.87
CA GLN A 229 -15.78 -9.14 -0.25
C GLN A 229 -14.89 -8.08 0.41
N PHE A 230 -15.09 -6.78 0.12
CA PHE A 230 -14.21 -5.71 0.60
C PHE A 230 -14.96 -4.52 1.19
N LEU A 231 -14.30 -3.86 2.13
CA LEU A 231 -14.66 -2.57 2.67
C LEU A 231 -13.51 -1.59 2.42
N VAL A 232 -13.81 -0.45 1.79
CA VAL A 232 -12.86 0.66 1.60
C VAL A 232 -13.33 1.84 2.45
N PHE A 233 -12.47 2.31 3.34
CA PHE A 233 -12.82 3.38 4.28
C PHE A 233 -11.61 4.25 4.61
N CYS A 234 -11.88 5.47 5.10
CA CYS A 234 -10.86 6.31 5.71
C CYS A 234 -10.71 5.92 7.18
N PRO A 235 -9.53 5.46 7.65
CA PRO A 235 -9.34 5.05 9.04
C PRO A 235 -9.72 6.15 10.04
N PHE A 236 -10.29 5.78 11.20
CA PHE A 236 -10.72 6.72 12.24
C PHE A 236 -9.60 7.68 12.68
N ALA A 237 -8.39 7.15 12.81
CA ALA A 237 -7.17 7.89 13.13
C ALA A 237 -6.25 7.99 11.90
N SER A 238 -6.77 8.47 10.76
CA SER A 238 -5.99 8.66 9.53
C SER A 238 -4.80 9.57 9.78
N ARG A 239 -3.60 9.08 9.47
CA ARG A 239 -2.32 9.83 9.61
C ARG A 239 -2.20 10.93 8.58
N PHE A 240 -2.73 10.68 7.37
CA PHE A 240 -2.62 11.57 6.22
C PHE A 240 -3.99 11.96 5.68
N PRO A 241 -4.10 13.18 5.06
CA PRO A 241 -5.30 13.55 4.35
C PRO A 241 -5.68 12.52 3.30
N PHE A 242 -6.96 12.09 3.29
CA PHE A 242 -7.49 11.10 2.35
C PHE A 242 -6.81 9.72 2.42
N GLU A 243 -6.21 9.37 3.53
CA GLU A 243 -5.72 8.01 3.79
C GLU A 243 -6.88 7.01 3.69
N LEU A 244 -6.62 5.88 3.00
CA LEU A 244 -7.59 4.83 2.76
C LEU A 244 -7.07 3.48 3.23
N CYS A 245 -8.00 2.64 3.69
CA CYS A 245 -7.77 1.23 3.95
C CYS A 245 -8.73 0.40 3.10
N ILE A 246 -8.19 -0.60 2.37
CA ILE A 246 -8.97 -1.65 1.71
C ILE A 246 -8.85 -2.90 2.58
N LEU A 247 -9.95 -3.31 3.19
CA LEU A 247 -10.00 -4.41 4.13
C LEU A 247 -10.87 -5.54 3.59
N PRO A 248 -10.35 -6.78 3.41
CA PRO A 248 -11.17 -7.91 3.03
C PRO A 248 -12.13 -8.27 4.17
N LYS A 249 -13.37 -8.65 3.85
CA LYS A 249 -14.36 -9.08 4.85
C LYS A 249 -14.10 -10.50 5.35
N ALA A 250 -13.51 -11.36 4.51
CA ALA A 250 -13.08 -12.68 4.90
C ALA A 250 -11.91 -12.63 5.90
N GLN A 251 -11.93 -13.48 6.93
CA GLN A 251 -10.79 -13.62 7.84
C GLN A 251 -9.67 -14.37 7.13
N ARG A 252 -8.59 -13.64 6.82
CA ARG A 252 -7.42 -14.17 6.15
C ARG A 252 -6.21 -13.31 6.49
N SER A 253 -5.19 -13.90 7.10
CA SER A 253 -4.03 -13.15 7.57
C SER A 253 -2.94 -12.95 6.51
N HIS A 254 -2.93 -13.79 5.47
CA HIS A 254 -1.92 -13.81 4.43
C HIS A 254 -2.52 -13.43 3.07
N PHE A 255 -1.98 -12.38 2.44
CA PHE A 255 -2.42 -11.92 1.12
C PHE A 255 -2.19 -12.98 0.04
N GLU A 256 -1.07 -13.69 0.10
CA GLU A 256 -0.72 -14.71 -0.89
C GLU A 256 -1.64 -15.94 -0.86
N THR A 257 -2.52 -16.05 0.14
CA THR A 257 -3.53 -17.11 0.23
C THR A 257 -4.92 -16.65 -0.20
N ALA A 258 -5.08 -15.38 -0.60
CA ALA A 258 -6.36 -14.86 -1.08
C ALA A 258 -6.84 -15.68 -2.30
N SER A 259 -8.14 -16.00 -2.31
CA SER A 259 -8.74 -16.79 -3.38
C SER A 259 -8.76 -16.03 -4.71
N ARG A 260 -8.89 -16.77 -5.81
CA ARG A 260 -9.01 -16.14 -7.13
C ARG A 260 -10.17 -15.14 -7.19
N ALA A 261 -11.31 -15.47 -6.61
CA ALA A 261 -12.48 -14.59 -6.58
C ALA A 261 -12.19 -13.29 -5.76
N GLU A 262 -11.45 -13.40 -4.65
CA GLU A 262 -11.01 -12.22 -3.90
C GLU A 262 -10.07 -11.34 -4.73
N ILE A 263 -9.12 -11.92 -5.47
CA ILE A 263 -8.21 -11.15 -6.32
C ILE A 263 -8.94 -10.50 -7.51
N GLU A 264 -9.90 -11.20 -8.11
CA GLU A 264 -10.72 -10.66 -9.19
C GLU A 264 -11.52 -9.43 -8.72
N GLU A 265 -12.19 -9.51 -7.57
CA GLU A 265 -12.93 -8.38 -7.00
C GLU A 265 -11.99 -7.28 -6.47
N LEU A 266 -10.84 -7.65 -5.88
CA LEU A 266 -9.84 -6.68 -5.42
C LEU A 266 -9.30 -5.82 -6.58
N GLY A 267 -9.11 -6.39 -7.76
CA GLY A 267 -8.69 -5.65 -8.95
C GLY A 267 -9.66 -4.52 -9.28
N ASP A 268 -10.97 -4.79 -9.26
CA ASP A 268 -12.00 -3.80 -9.51
C ASP A 268 -12.06 -2.76 -8.36
N VAL A 269 -11.96 -3.21 -7.12
CA VAL A 269 -11.97 -2.34 -5.93
C VAL A 269 -10.76 -1.41 -5.91
N LEU A 270 -9.56 -1.93 -6.14
CA LEU A 270 -8.33 -1.14 -6.18
C LEU A 270 -8.38 -0.10 -7.30
N LYS A 271 -8.75 -0.53 -8.53
CA LYS A 271 -8.93 0.39 -9.66
C LYS A 271 -9.88 1.52 -9.32
N LYS A 272 -11.10 1.22 -8.86
CA LYS A 272 -12.10 2.23 -8.49
C LYS A 272 -11.61 3.16 -7.39
N THR A 273 -10.94 2.62 -6.38
CA THR A 273 -10.39 3.41 -5.27
C THR A 273 -9.35 4.40 -5.76
N LEU A 274 -8.42 3.96 -6.60
CA LEU A 274 -7.39 4.81 -7.19
C LEU A 274 -7.97 5.85 -8.15
N THR A 275 -8.97 5.47 -8.97
CA THR A 275 -9.69 6.40 -9.86
C THR A 275 -10.34 7.53 -9.07
N LYS A 276 -11.01 7.22 -7.93
CA LYS A 276 -11.60 8.25 -7.06
C LYS A 276 -10.56 9.21 -6.47
N LEU A 277 -9.41 8.70 -6.05
CA LEU A 277 -8.30 9.52 -5.59
C LEU A 277 -7.76 10.43 -6.69
N GLU A 278 -7.54 9.87 -7.87
CA GLU A 278 -7.00 10.58 -9.02
C GLU A 278 -7.91 11.71 -9.46
N ILE A 279 -9.19 11.43 -9.69
CA ILE A 279 -10.17 12.45 -10.10
C ILE A 279 -10.41 13.47 -8.98
N GLY A 280 -10.61 13.00 -7.75
CA GLY A 280 -10.97 13.87 -6.63
C GLY A 280 -9.83 14.78 -6.17
N LEU A 281 -8.59 14.34 -6.30
CA LEU A 281 -7.41 15.05 -5.83
C LEU A 281 -6.49 15.55 -6.95
N GLU A 282 -6.97 15.55 -8.20
CA GLU A 282 -6.24 16.07 -9.37
C GLU A 282 -4.89 15.37 -9.58
N ASP A 283 -4.93 14.05 -9.71
CA ASP A 283 -3.77 13.18 -9.97
C ASP A 283 -2.66 13.25 -8.91
N PRO A 284 -2.93 12.95 -7.64
CA PRO A 284 -1.96 13.07 -6.56
C PRO A 284 -0.85 12.01 -6.65
N SER A 285 0.33 12.36 -6.14
CA SER A 285 1.32 11.35 -5.74
C SER A 285 0.76 10.54 -4.57
N TYR A 286 0.93 9.22 -4.59
CA TYR A 286 0.51 8.34 -3.49
C TYR A 286 1.44 7.14 -3.30
N ASN A 287 1.40 6.58 -2.11
CA ASN A 287 1.90 5.25 -1.84
C ASN A 287 0.72 4.31 -1.54
N TYR A 288 0.82 3.04 -1.94
CA TYR A 288 0.06 1.99 -1.28
C TYR A 288 0.99 0.88 -0.77
N ILE A 289 0.55 0.20 0.27
CA ILE A 289 1.30 -0.88 0.92
C ILE A 289 0.33 -2.01 1.21
N ILE A 290 0.73 -3.24 0.89
CA ILE A 290 0.01 -4.45 1.28
C ILE A 290 0.63 -4.97 2.57
N HIS A 291 -0.18 -5.01 3.64
CA HIS A 291 0.15 -5.60 4.92
C HIS A 291 -0.30 -7.05 4.95
N SER A 292 0.60 -7.96 5.26
CA SER A 292 0.35 -9.40 5.32
C SER A 292 1.05 -9.99 6.55
N ALA A 293 0.58 -11.12 7.05
CA ALA A 293 1.25 -11.83 8.13
C ALA A 293 2.62 -12.37 7.69
N PRO A 294 3.56 -12.59 8.64
CA PRO A 294 4.86 -13.18 8.32
C PRO A 294 4.76 -14.57 7.70
N PHE A 295 5.63 -14.87 6.74
CA PHE A 295 5.64 -16.14 6.00
C PHE A 295 5.72 -17.39 6.86
N ASN A 296 6.41 -17.31 8.00
CA ASN A 296 6.59 -18.41 8.94
C ASN A 296 5.48 -18.54 9.99
N SER A 297 4.45 -17.68 9.94
CA SER A 297 3.29 -17.81 10.83
C SER A 297 2.21 -18.70 10.19
N PRO A 298 1.43 -19.44 11.02
CA PRO A 298 0.20 -20.04 10.55
C PRO A 298 -0.85 -18.97 10.23
N GLU A 299 -2.02 -19.38 9.74
CA GLU A 299 -3.16 -18.46 9.63
C GLU A 299 -3.50 -17.88 11.02
N LEU A 300 -3.49 -16.55 11.13
CA LEU A 300 -3.67 -15.82 12.39
C LEU A 300 -5.13 -15.35 12.52
N PRO A 301 -5.93 -15.88 13.48
CA PRO A 301 -7.34 -15.51 13.63
C PRO A 301 -7.54 -14.07 14.09
N HIS A 302 -6.51 -13.43 14.61
CA HIS A 302 -6.52 -12.06 15.12
C HIS A 302 -6.01 -11.03 14.11
N TYR A 303 -5.29 -11.45 13.07
CA TYR A 303 -4.71 -10.56 12.05
C TYR A 303 -5.41 -10.73 10.71
N ARG A 304 -5.48 -9.66 9.92
CA ARG A 304 -6.08 -9.67 8.58
C ARG A 304 -5.21 -8.85 7.64
N TRP A 305 -4.86 -9.42 6.48
CA TRP A 305 -4.18 -8.65 5.47
C TRP A 305 -5.05 -7.48 4.99
N HIS A 306 -4.42 -6.37 4.60
CA HIS A 306 -5.11 -5.18 4.13
C HIS A 306 -4.19 -4.33 3.26
N ILE A 307 -4.77 -3.37 2.55
CA ILE A 307 -4.01 -2.39 1.76
C ILE A 307 -4.24 -1.02 2.37
N GLU A 308 -3.15 -0.34 2.71
CA GLU A 308 -3.17 1.06 3.09
C GLU A 308 -2.76 1.93 1.89
N ILE A 309 -3.45 3.05 1.66
CA ILE A 309 -3.17 3.99 0.57
C ILE A 309 -2.98 5.39 1.16
N PHE A 310 -1.86 6.03 0.84
CA PHE A 310 -1.44 7.31 1.39
C PHE A 310 -1.24 8.35 0.30
N PRO A 311 -2.21 9.23 0.00
CA PRO A 311 -1.96 10.40 -0.83
C PRO A 311 -0.93 11.32 -0.19
N ARG A 312 0.06 11.77 -0.94
CA ARG A 312 1.19 12.59 -0.46
C ARG A 312 0.88 14.08 -0.55
N LEU A 313 -0.22 14.47 0.08
CA LEU A 313 -0.72 15.86 0.10
C LEU A 313 -0.11 16.71 1.22
N ALA A 314 0.50 16.07 2.21
CA ALA A 314 1.17 16.72 3.33
C ALA A 314 2.52 16.07 3.59
N GLY A 315 3.51 16.85 3.99
CA GLY A 315 4.83 16.36 4.39
C GLY A 315 4.86 15.99 5.87
N VAL A 316 5.61 14.95 6.21
CA VAL A 316 5.99 14.60 7.59
C VAL A 316 7.14 15.52 8.00
N ALA A 317 7.04 16.16 9.17
CA ALA A 317 8.00 17.14 9.66
C ALA A 317 8.56 16.74 11.04
N GLY A 318 9.31 17.64 11.67
CA GLY A 318 10.04 17.34 12.90
C GLY A 318 9.16 16.91 14.08
N PHE A 319 7.93 17.43 14.19
CA PHE A 319 7.02 17.01 15.25
C PHE A 319 6.60 15.53 15.09
N GLU A 320 6.20 15.16 13.91
CA GLU A 320 5.78 13.78 13.60
C GLU A 320 6.94 12.80 13.80
N TRP A 321 8.13 13.13 13.31
CA TRP A 321 9.34 12.31 13.49
C TRP A 321 9.75 12.18 14.97
N GLY A 322 9.64 13.28 15.74
CA GLY A 322 10.08 13.31 17.15
C GLY A 322 9.07 12.68 18.12
N SER A 323 7.79 12.70 17.80
CA SER A 323 6.73 12.25 18.71
C SER A 323 6.03 10.94 18.25
N GLY A 324 6.10 10.59 16.98
CA GLY A 324 5.29 9.54 16.38
C GLY A 324 3.80 9.92 16.24
N PHE A 325 3.42 11.15 16.59
CA PHE A 325 2.08 11.67 16.33
C PHE A 325 2.05 12.27 14.93
N TYR A 326 0.92 12.12 14.25
CA TYR A 326 0.67 12.75 12.96
C TYR A 326 -0.36 13.86 13.11
N ILE A 327 -0.28 14.90 12.27
CA ILE A 327 -1.26 15.98 12.22
C ILE A 327 -1.97 15.91 10.87
N ASN A 328 -3.24 15.54 10.89
CA ASN A 328 -4.09 15.47 9.72
C ASN A 328 -5.09 16.64 9.71
N PRO A 329 -5.04 17.54 8.72
CA PRO A 329 -5.97 18.66 8.61
C PRO A 329 -7.33 18.28 8.00
N VAL A 330 -7.50 17.03 7.52
CA VAL A 330 -8.75 16.58 6.88
C VAL A 330 -9.40 15.48 7.73
N PRO A 331 -10.57 15.75 8.35
CA PRO A 331 -11.30 14.70 9.05
C PRO A 331 -11.62 13.52 8.15
N PRO A 332 -11.43 12.28 8.61
CA PRO A 332 -11.69 11.07 7.81
C PRO A 332 -13.12 10.98 7.26
N GLU A 333 -14.11 11.48 8.00
CA GLU A 333 -15.51 11.54 7.60
C GLU A 333 -15.72 12.45 6.39
N GLU A 334 -15.03 13.59 6.33
CA GLU A 334 -15.06 14.52 5.21
C GLU A 334 -14.32 13.97 4.00
N ALA A 335 -13.14 13.36 4.23
CA ALA A 335 -12.39 12.69 3.19
C ALA A 335 -13.22 11.58 2.52
N ALA A 336 -13.85 10.73 3.32
CA ALA A 336 -14.70 9.65 2.81
C ALA A 336 -15.92 10.16 2.06
N LYS A 337 -16.60 11.19 2.60
CA LYS A 337 -17.72 11.84 1.92
C LYS A 337 -17.31 12.40 0.56
N PHE A 338 -16.20 13.13 0.51
CA PHE A 338 -15.67 13.71 -0.72
C PHE A 338 -15.39 12.63 -1.78
N LEU A 339 -14.68 11.55 -1.38
CA LEU A 339 -14.35 10.45 -2.30
C LEU A 339 -15.59 9.66 -2.76
N ARG A 340 -16.60 9.47 -1.90
CA ARG A 340 -17.88 8.86 -2.32
C ARG A 340 -18.58 9.67 -3.40
N GLU A 341 -18.61 11.00 -3.22
CA GLU A 341 -19.29 11.94 -4.14
C GLU A 341 -18.48 12.16 -5.44
N THR A 342 -17.20 11.80 -5.47
CA THR A 342 -16.39 11.82 -6.69
C THR A 342 -16.94 10.79 -7.67
N ARG A 343 -17.41 11.26 -8.83
CA ARG A 343 -17.99 10.41 -9.88
C ARG A 343 -16.87 9.73 -10.65
N ASP A 344 -17.02 8.44 -10.88
CA ASP A 344 -16.23 7.72 -11.85
C ASP A 344 -16.68 8.22 -13.24
N SER A 345 -15.85 8.99 -13.95
CA SER A 345 -16.16 9.56 -15.26
C SER A 345 -16.21 8.49 -16.33
#